data_c793e33d3c9a72d1686f5db5f26eab71
#
_entry.id   c793e33d3c9a72d1686f5db5f26eab71
#
_cell.length_a   1.000
_cell.length_b   1.000
_cell.length_c   1.000
_cell.angle_alpha   90.00
_cell.angle_beta   90.00
_cell.angle_gamma   90.00
#
_symmetry.space_group_name_H-M   'P 1'
#
loop_
_entity.id
_entity.type
_entity.pdbx_description
1 polymer ?
#
loop_
_entity_poly.entity_id
_entity_poly.type
_entity_poly.pdbx_seq_one_letter_code
_entity_poly.pdbx_strand_id
1 'polypeptide(L)'
;MTMQRRSFLTLSAAGAAGVGMSLLGTGHAGATASAGAPTQRFAVGVRQYAWSRGSRRWTTYVYYPAAGTPGGSPVTSAPVAQGVFPVCEFMHGFSSSPQKSLAIIRPLAEAGFIVPAPHFANLSGQDVYNGNQSKDVSEVITRTLALNTAGDPLAGHINTAVGVGASGHSMGGMTTHGLLTSWPDARITAAIPMSCVDMGNPSPAVRAKVLFTHGDRDGTCPISSARQAYRELPAAKAFLTFRGAGHSNYFGDSRTVNTCVDWMRWSLYGDTAARDRLRADATSSTTTWESALS
;
A
#
# COMPACT_ATOMS: atom_id res chain seq x y z
N MET A 1 10.82 68.35 29.50
CA MET A 1 11.03 69.40 28.48
C MET A 1 10.79 68.81 27.15
N THR A 2 9.65 69.13 26.65
CA THR A 2 9.30 69.84 25.41
C THR A 2 9.54 69.04 24.18
N MET A 3 8.46 68.42 23.58
CA MET A 3 7.61 69.03 22.52
C MET A 3 8.39 69.23 21.22
N GLN A 4 7.97 68.90 20.04
CA GLN A 4 6.73 69.00 19.27
C GLN A 4 6.96 68.33 17.91
N ARG A 5 6.06 67.52 17.31
CA ARG A 5 4.90 67.79 16.42
C ARG A 5 5.21 68.10 14.96
N ARG A 6 4.52 67.29 14.11
CA ARG A 6 3.81 67.68 12.85
C ARG A 6 4.69 67.83 11.60
N SER A 7 4.31 67.64 10.42
CA SER A 7 3.03 67.24 9.71
C SER A 7 3.32 66.86 8.26
N PHE A 8 2.44 66.11 7.69
CA PHE A 8 1.92 66.09 6.33
C PHE A 8 2.68 66.80 5.17
N LEU A 9 2.79 66.05 4.03
CA LEU A 9 2.12 66.45 2.78
C LEU A 9 2.29 65.41 1.68
N THR A 10 1.18 65.15 1.04
CA THR A 10 0.90 64.44 -0.18
C THR A 10 1.47 65.12 -1.44
N LEU A 11 1.78 64.41 -2.51
CA LEU A 11 1.26 64.49 -3.88
C LEU A 11 2.17 63.79 -4.89
N SER A 12 1.65 62.80 -5.57
CA SER A 12 1.22 62.69 -6.96
C SER A 12 2.30 62.40 -8.03
N ALA A 13 2.15 61.23 -8.56
CA ALA A 13 2.12 60.77 -9.97
C ALA A 13 3.10 61.37 -10.99
N ALA A 14 3.83 60.50 -11.66
CA ALA A 14 3.86 60.36 -13.12
C ALA A 14 4.76 59.18 -13.53
N GLY A 15 4.31 58.41 -14.52
CA GLY A 15 4.84 57.14 -14.92
C GLY A 15 6.14 57.17 -15.72
N ALA A 16 6.80 56.06 -15.71
CA ALA A 16 7.72 55.62 -16.78
C ALA A 16 7.63 54.09 -16.94
N ALA A 17 7.33 53.67 -18.13
CA ALA A 17 7.30 52.26 -18.54
C ALA A 17 8.70 51.70 -18.52
N GLY A 18 8.98 50.75 -17.59
CA GLY A 18 10.18 49.92 -17.57
C GLY A 18 9.82 48.52 -17.99
N VAL A 19 10.35 48.11 -19.13
CA VAL A 19 10.30 46.69 -19.60
C VAL A 19 11.15 45.88 -18.65
N GLY A 20 10.53 45.20 -17.72
CA GLY A 20 11.17 44.22 -16.83
C GLY A 20 11.14 42.84 -17.50
N MET A 21 12.27 42.36 -17.93
CA MET A 21 12.47 40.95 -18.29
C MET A 21 12.18 40.10 -17.04
N SER A 22 11.05 39.36 -17.07
CA SER A 22 10.77 38.32 -16.09
C SER A 22 11.69 37.14 -16.38
N LEU A 23 12.69 36.95 -15.54
CA LEU A 23 13.38 35.70 -15.41
C LEU A 23 12.36 34.66 -14.90
N LEU A 24 11.92 33.79 -15.80
CA LEU A 24 11.18 32.58 -15.47
C LEU A 24 12.12 31.68 -14.65
N GLY A 25 12.11 31.84 -13.35
CA GLY A 25 12.63 30.87 -12.44
C GLY A 25 11.78 29.59 -12.58
N THR A 26 12.37 28.54 -13.13
CA THR A 26 11.80 27.19 -13.04
C THR A 26 11.86 26.72 -11.59
N GLY A 27 10.95 27.26 -10.78
CA GLY A 27 10.67 26.68 -9.48
C GLY A 27 10.11 25.29 -9.71
N HIS A 28 10.86 24.26 -9.40
CA HIS A 28 10.32 22.94 -9.16
C HIS A 28 9.36 23.09 -7.97
N ALA A 29 8.07 23.28 -8.27
CA ALA A 29 7.03 23.17 -7.27
C ALA A 29 7.10 21.73 -6.74
N GLY A 30 7.68 21.56 -5.57
CA GLY A 30 7.56 20.31 -4.82
C GLY A 30 6.08 19.97 -4.75
N ALA A 31 5.71 18.82 -5.25
CA ALA A 31 4.35 18.31 -5.20
C ALA A 31 3.96 18.07 -3.74
N THR A 32 3.47 19.11 -3.10
CA THR A 32 2.71 19.04 -1.86
C THR A 32 1.26 18.88 -2.26
N ALA A 33 0.81 17.67 -2.41
CA ALA A 33 -0.60 17.37 -2.24
C ALA A 33 -0.71 15.90 -1.89
N SER A 34 -1.27 15.60 -0.76
CA SER A 34 -2.05 14.41 -0.56
C SER A 34 -3.14 14.42 -1.64
N ALA A 35 -2.83 13.89 -2.82
CA ALA A 35 -3.84 13.66 -3.84
C ALA A 35 -4.86 12.72 -3.22
N GLY A 36 -6.12 13.13 -3.14
CA GLY A 36 -7.19 12.27 -2.65
C GLY A 36 -7.22 10.96 -3.44
N ALA A 37 -7.90 9.95 -2.92
CA ALA A 37 -8.04 8.67 -3.60
C ALA A 37 -8.61 8.87 -5.02
N PRO A 38 -8.04 8.23 -6.05
CA PRO A 38 -8.57 8.32 -7.41
C PRO A 38 -10.05 7.92 -7.49
N THR A 39 -10.85 8.65 -8.25
CA THR A 39 -12.26 8.33 -8.47
C THR A 39 -12.46 7.39 -9.67
N GLN A 40 -11.44 7.23 -10.51
CA GLN A 40 -11.45 6.34 -11.68
C GLN A 40 -10.55 5.14 -11.44
N ARG A 41 -10.82 4.05 -12.15
CA ARG A 41 -9.91 2.90 -12.24
C ARG A 41 -8.89 3.12 -13.35
N PHE A 42 -7.72 2.50 -13.21
CA PHE A 42 -6.64 2.57 -14.19
C PHE A 42 -6.48 1.24 -14.95
N ALA A 43 -5.89 1.30 -16.15
CA ALA A 43 -5.22 0.15 -16.72
C ALA A 43 -4.03 -0.24 -15.81
N VAL A 44 -3.50 -1.45 -15.96
CA VAL A 44 -2.38 -1.91 -15.14
C VAL A 44 -1.15 -2.12 -16.01
N GLY A 45 -0.06 -1.45 -15.65
CA GLY A 45 1.27 -1.72 -16.16
C GLY A 45 2.03 -2.68 -15.24
N VAL A 46 3.05 -3.35 -15.78
CA VAL A 46 3.98 -4.17 -14.98
C VAL A 46 5.41 -4.00 -15.46
N ARG A 47 6.35 -3.88 -14.52
CA ARG A 47 7.80 -3.87 -14.75
C ARG A 47 8.46 -4.91 -13.86
N GLN A 48 9.62 -5.41 -14.31
CA GLN A 48 10.38 -6.42 -13.57
C GLN A 48 11.72 -5.84 -13.15
N TYR A 49 12.10 -6.10 -11.91
CA TYR A 49 13.36 -5.69 -11.33
C TYR A 49 14.03 -6.89 -10.66
N ALA A 50 15.31 -7.10 -10.93
CA ALA A 50 16.12 -8.11 -10.25
C ALA A 50 16.77 -7.47 -9.03
N TRP A 51 16.37 -7.90 -7.84
CA TRP A 51 16.88 -7.36 -6.58
C TRP A 51 17.50 -8.44 -5.69
N SER A 52 18.24 -8.01 -4.68
CA SER A 52 18.86 -8.91 -3.71
C SER A 52 19.08 -8.24 -2.36
N ARG A 53 19.14 -9.06 -1.32
CA ARG A 53 19.62 -8.71 0.02
C ARG A 53 20.73 -9.73 0.40
N GLY A 54 21.98 -9.29 0.36
CA GLY A 54 23.14 -10.19 0.45
C GLY A 54 23.13 -11.22 -0.69
N SER A 55 23.21 -12.50 -0.34
CA SER A 55 23.17 -13.61 -1.30
C SER A 55 21.75 -14.00 -1.76
N ARG A 56 20.72 -13.51 -1.11
CA ARG A 56 19.32 -13.80 -1.44
C ARG A 56 18.90 -12.96 -2.64
N ARG A 57 18.44 -13.60 -3.71
CA ARG A 57 18.07 -12.97 -4.97
C ARG A 57 16.63 -13.29 -5.33
N TRP A 58 15.93 -12.33 -5.94
CA TRP A 58 14.56 -12.51 -6.44
C TRP A 58 14.27 -11.55 -7.58
N THR A 59 13.17 -11.82 -8.31
CA THR A 59 12.59 -10.89 -9.26
C THR A 59 11.37 -10.24 -8.60
N THR A 60 11.27 -8.92 -8.64
CA THR A 60 10.07 -8.19 -8.22
C THR A 60 9.30 -7.71 -9.44
N TYR A 61 8.03 -8.06 -9.50
CA TYR A 61 7.07 -7.53 -10.46
C TYR A 61 6.40 -6.32 -9.81
N VAL A 62 6.66 -5.14 -10.33
CA VAL A 62 6.01 -3.91 -9.85
C VAL A 62 4.84 -3.63 -10.77
N TYR A 63 3.62 -3.82 -10.25
CA TYR A 63 2.38 -3.46 -10.93
C TYR A 63 2.03 -2.02 -10.56
N TYR A 64 1.48 -1.26 -11.51
CA TYR A 64 1.23 0.17 -11.30
C TYR A 64 0.06 0.66 -12.14
N PRO A 65 -0.58 1.78 -11.74
CA PRO A 65 -1.56 2.46 -12.54
C PRO A 65 -0.95 2.90 -13.88
N ALA A 66 -1.55 2.46 -14.98
CA ALA A 66 -1.09 2.76 -16.34
C ALA A 66 -2.15 3.54 -17.12
N ALA A 67 -1.69 4.27 -18.11
CA ALA A 67 -2.58 4.87 -19.11
C ALA A 67 -3.22 3.75 -19.95
N GLY A 68 -4.52 3.90 -20.25
CA GLY A 68 -5.27 2.95 -21.06
C GLY A 68 -6.62 2.57 -20.45
N THR A 69 -7.23 1.52 -20.97
CA THR A 69 -8.56 1.06 -20.56
C THR A 69 -8.44 0.07 -19.39
N PRO A 70 -9.15 0.29 -18.26
CA PRO A 70 -9.16 -0.62 -17.12
C PRO A 70 -9.73 -2.00 -17.45
N GLY A 71 -9.44 -3.01 -16.61
CA GLY A 71 -10.06 -4.34 -16.67
C GLY A 71 -9.31 -5.36 -17.51
N GLY A 72 -8.28 -4.96 -18.26
CA GLY A 72 -7.44 -5.87 -19.05
C GLY A 72 -6.36 -6.57 -18.22
N SER A 73 -5.59 -7.45 -18.87
CA SER A 73 -4.38 -8.02 -18.28
C SER A 73 -3.30 -6.94 -18.11
N PRO A 74 -2.40 -7.07 -17.12
CA PRO A 74 -1.27 -6.15 -16.97
C PRO A 74 -0.39 -6.13 -18.23
N VAL A 75 -0.03 -4.91 -18.68
CA VAL A 75 0.77 -4.70 -19.88
C VAL A 75 2.22 -4.37 -19.49
N THR A 76 3.16 -5.15 -20.04
CA THR A 76 4.58 -4.93 -19.77
C THR A 76 5.02 -3.55 -20.27
N SER A 77 5.67 -2.81 -19.37
CA SER A 77 6.22 -1.48 -19.63
C SER A 77 5.22 -0.44 -20.16
N ALA A 78 3.91 -0.60 -19.87
CA ALA A 78 2.91 0.39 -20.23
C ALA A 78 3.29 1.78 -19.68
N PRO A 79 2.90 2.89 -20.36
CA PRO A 79 3.07 4.23 -19.82
C PRO A 79 2.37 4.38 -18.46
N VAL A 80 3.06 4.99 -17.50
CA VAL A 80 2.48 5.26 -16.18
C VAL A 80 1.34 6.27 -16.31
N ALA A 81 0.25 6.05 -15.60
CA ALA A 81 -0.85 7.02 -15.54
C ALA A 81 -0.40 8.29 -14.81
N GLN A 82 -1.03 9.41 -15.15
CA GLN A 82 -0.80 10.67 -14.42
C GLN A 82 -1.27 10.53 -12.98
N GLY A 83 -0.41 10.91 -12.03
CA GLY A 83 -0.70 10.86 -10.60
C GLY A 83 0.51 10.43 -9.77
N VAL A 84 0.32 10.48 -8.46
CA VAL A 84 1.30 10.03 -7.46
C VAL A 84 0.60 9.02 -6.56
N PHE A 85 1.11 7.79 -6.50
CA PHE A 85 0.43 6.62 -5.99
C PHE A 85 1.15 6.03 -4.78
N PRO A 86 0.45 5.70 -3.68
CA PRO A 86 1.03 4.96 -2.56
C PRO A 86 1.51 3.57 -2.96
N VAL A 87 2.50 3.08 -2.21
CA VAL A 87 2.98 1.71 -2.36
C VAL A 87 2.18 0.76 -1.47
N CYS A 88 1.74 -0.36 -2.04
CA CYS A 88 1.07 -1.46 -1.34
C CYS A 88 1.73 -2.78 -1.75
N GLU A 89 2.68 -3.26 -0.97
CA GLU A 89 3.40 -4.52 -1.26
C GLU A 89 2.46 -5.73 -1.17
N PHE A 90 2.70 -6.73 -2.01
CA PHE A 90 2.00 -8.02 -1.97
C PHE A 90 2.94 -9.21 -2.02
N MET A 91 2.93 -10.03 -0.95
CA MET A 91 3.72 -11.25 -0.85
C MET A 91 2.88 -12.49 -1.12
N HIS A 92 3.33 -13.34 -2.05
CA HIS A 92 2.68 -14.62 -2.38
C HIS A 92 2.95 -15.71 -1.32
N GLY A 93 2.12 -16.77 -1.32
CA GLY A 93 2.30 -17.95 -0.48
C GLY A 93 3.28 -18.98 -1.08
N PHE A 94 3.47 -20.10 -0.36
CA PHE A 94 4.31 -21.22 -0.81
C PHE A 94 3.86 -21.76 -2.18
N SER A 95 4.82 -22.06 -3.05
CA SER A 95 4.58 -22.58 -4.42
C SER A 95 3.64 -21.71 -5.26
N SER A 96 3.51 -20.42 -4.91
CA SER A 96 2.74 -19.43 -5.65
C SER A 96 3.66 -18.45 -6.39
N SER A 97 3.07 -17.40 -6.95
CA SER A 97 3.79 -16.34 -7.65
C SER A 97 2.92 -15.08 -7.73
N PRO A 98 3.50 -13.92 -8.07
CA PRO A 98 2.71 -12.72 -8.35
C PRO A 98 1.64 -12.93 -9.41
N GLN A 99 1.92 -13.70 -10.46
CA GLN A 99 0.97 -13.97 -11.54
C GLN A 99 -0.25 -14.78 -11.05
N LYS A 100 -0.05 -15.74 -10.13
CA LYS A 100 -1.13 -16.48 -9.50
C LYS A 100 -1.93 -15.64 -8.49
N SER A 101 -1.43 -14.48 -8.13
CA SER A 101 -2.02 -13.57 -7.15
C SER A 101 -2.72 -12.35 -7.77
N LEU A 102 -2.88 -12.32 -9.10
CA LEU A 102 -3.48 -11.18 -9.82
C LEU A 102 -4.91 -10.87 -9.39
N ALA A 103 -5.62 -11.81 -8.80
CA ALA A 103 -6.96 -11.57 -8.24
C ALA A 103 -6.98 -10.46 -7.17
N ILE A 104 -5.85 -10.23 -6.47
CA ILE A 104 -5.69 -9.15 -5.47
C ILE A 104 -4.80 -8.03 -6.02
N ILE A 105 -3.67 -8.37 -6.64
CA ILE A 105 -2.68 -7.40 -7.13
C ILE A 105 -3.29 -6.44 -8.15
N ARG A 106 -4.03 -6.98 -9.14
CA ARG A 106 -4.60 -6.16 -10.22
C ARG A 106 -5.62 -5.14 -9.69
N PRO A 107 -6.63 -5.51 -8.88
CA PRO A 107 -7.59 -4.54 -8.33
C PRO A 107 -6.92 -3.43 -7.50
N LEU A 108 -5.86 -3.73 -6.76
CA LEU A 108 -5.09 -2.72 -6.04
C LEU A 108 -4.42 -1.73 -7.01
N ALA A 109 -3.75 -2.24 -8.06
CA ALA A 109 -3.13 -1.36 -9.06
C ALA A 109 -4.16 -0.55 -9.83
N GLU A 110 -5.31 -1.14 -10.21
CA GLU A 110 -6.43 -0.44 -10.84
C GLU A 110 -7.03 0.65 -9.95
N ALA A 111 -6.97 0.48 -8.62
CA ALA A 111 -7.47 1.45 -7.64
C ALA A 111 -6.48 2.59 -7.34
N GLY A 112 -5.30 2.58 -7.97
CA GLY A 112 -4.31 3.65 -7.81
C GLY A 112 -3.17 3.34 -6.84
N PHE A 113 -2.75 2.09 -6.72
CA PHE A 113 -1.58 1.72 -5.91
C PHE A 113 -0.44 1.21 -6.79
N ILE A 114 0.80 1.49 -6.40
CA ILE A 114 1.98 0.81 -6.91
C ILE A 114 2.15 -0.46 -6.07
N VAL A 115 2.10 -1.62 -6.74
CA VAL A 115 2.07 -2.92 -6.05
C VAL A 115 3.33 -3.71 -6.40
N PRO A 116 4.44 -3.56 -5.64
CA PRO A 116 5.58 -4.45 -5.77
C PRO A 116 5.18 -5.85 -5.25
N ALA A 117 5.42 -6.86 -6.08
CA ALA A 117 5.12 -8.25 -5.78
C ALA A 117 6.38 -9.08 -6.08
N PRO A 118 7.20 -9.39 -5.08
CA PRO A 118 8.40 -10.21 -5.27
C PRO A 118 8.03 -11.67 -5.55
N HIS A 119 8.83 -12.32 -6.39
CA HIS A 119 8.77 -13.76 -6.65
C HIS A 119 9.98 -14.44 -6.01
N PHE A 120 9.74 -15.16 -4.93
CA PHE A 120 10.73 -15.99 -4.25
C PHE A 120 10.52 -17.44 -4.70
N ALA A 121 11.31 -17.89 -5.68
CA ALA A 121 11.19 -19.23 -6.26
C ALA A 121 11.40 -20.35 -5.23
N ASN A 122 12.25 -20.11 -4.23
CA ASN A 122 12.62 -21.07 -3.18
C ASN A 122 12.11 -20.63 -1.79
N LEU A 123 10.89 -20.11 -1.71
CA LEU A 123 10.28 -19.70 -0.44
C LEU A 123 10.15 -20.91 0.49
N SER A 124 10.70 -20.82 1.68
CA SER A 124 10.65 -21.87 2.69
C SER A 124 9.98 -21.39 3.99
N GLY A 125 9.37 -22.34 4.71
CA GLY A 125 8.82 -22.05 6.04
C GLY A 125 9.89 -21.54 7.01
N GLN A 126 11.10 -22.08 6.93
CA GLN A 126 12.21 -21.64 7.77
C GLN A 126 12.56 -20.17 7.53
N ASP A 127 12.57 -19.69 6.27
CA ASP A 127 12.83 -18.29 5.95
C ASP A 127 11.74 -17.34 6.49
N VAL A 128 10.51 -17.82 6.54
CA VAL A 128 9.39 -17.07 7.14
C VAL A 128 9.55 -17.00 8.66
N TYR A 129 9.77 -18.15 9.34
CA TYR A 129 9.84 -18.22 10.80
C TYR A 129 11.13 -17.61 11.39
N ASN A 130 12.22 -17.49 10.63
CA ASN A 130 13.45 -16.83 11.09
C ASN A 130 13.54 -15.35 10.69
N GLY A 131 12.50 -14.82 10.02
CA GLY A 131 12.37 -13.44 9.61
C GLY A 131 13.15 -13.04 8.36
N ASN A 132 13.84 -13.97 7.71
CA ASN A 132 14.54 -13.66 6.46
C ASN A 132 13.57 -13.12 5.40
N GLN A 133 12.37 -13.71 5.33
CA GLN A 133 11.36 -13.30 4.35
C GLN A 133 10.81 -11.90 4.65
N SER A 134 10.52 -11.57 5.92
CA SER A 134 10.10 -10.22 6.30
C SER A 134 11.18 -9.17 6.01
N LYS A 135 12.45 -9.49 6.26
CA LYS A 135 13.57 -8.61 5.91
C LYS A 135 13.74 -8.44 4.40
N ASP A 136 13.51 -9.49 3.60
CA ASP A 136 13.54 -9.41 2.13
C ASP A 136 12.41 -8.50 1.61
N VAL A 137 11.20 -8.63 2.16
CA VAL A 137 10.06 -7.76 1.80
C VAL A 137 10.32 -6.31 2.24
N SER A 138 10.92 -6.08 3.40
CA SER A 138 11.36 -4.74 3.82
C SER A 138 12.36 -4.13 2.82
N GLU A 139 13.29 -4.94 2.27
CA GLU A 139 14.19 -4.50 1.20
C GLU A 139 13.44 -4.23 -0.11
N VAL A 140 12.44 -5.05 -0.48
CA VAL A 140 11.56 -4.79 -1.64
C VAL A 140 10.89 -3.41 -1.51
N ILE A 141 10.36 -3.08 -0.35
CA ILE A 141 9.77 -1.76 -0.09
C ILE A 141 10.82 -0.66 -0.26
N THR A 142 12.02 -0.83 0.30
CA THR A 142 13.13 0.12 0.16
C THR A 142 13.47 0.37 -1.31
N ARG A 143 13.65 -0.70 -2.08
CA ARG A 143 13.96 -0.63 -3.51
C ARG A 143 12.83 0.01 -4.31
N THR A 144 11.58 -0.32 -3.99
CA THR A 144 10.43 0.27 -4.68
C THR A 144 10.35 1.77 -4.45
N LEU A 145 10.51 2.24 -3.21
CA LEU A 145 10.52 3.67 -2.91
C LEU A 145 11.69 4.40 -3.59
N ALA A 146 12.83 3.74 -3.75
CA ALA A 146 13.99 4.27 -4.46
C ALA A 146 13.79 4.42 -5.99
N LEU A 147 12.80 3.76 -6.59
CA LEU A 147 12.44 3.98 -8.00
C LEU A 147 11.90 5.41 -8.26
N ASN A 148 11.54 6.14 -7.20
CA ASN A 148 11.16 7.56 -7.30
C ASN A 148 12.35 8.48 -7.60
N THR A 149 13.32 7.99 -8.34
CA THR A 149 14.58 8.68 -8.69
C THR A 149 14.65 8.90 -10.19
N ALA A 150 15.21 10.03 -10.60
CA ALA A 150 15.37 10.37 -12.02
C ALA A 150 16.00 9.24 -12.83
N GLY A 151 15.40 8.91 -13.97
CA GLY A 151 15.82 7.83 -14.87
C GLY A 151 14.98 6.56 -14.77
N ASP A 152 14.25 6.32 -13.69
CA ASP A 152 13.26 5.24 -13.65
C ASP A 152 11.90 5.73 -14.19
N PRO A 153 11.17 4.90 -14.95
CA PRO A 153 9.84 5.26 -15.46
C PRO A 153 8.79 5.55 -14.40
N LEU A 154 8.99 5.11 -13.15
CA LEU A 154 8.12 5.40 -12.01
C LEU A 154 8.52 6.66 -11.24
N ALA A 155 9.60 7.36 -11.65
CA ALA A 155 10.04 8.59 -11.03
C ALA A 155 8.95 9.67 -11.06
N GLY A 156 8.67 10.29 -9.93
CA GLY A 156 7.60 11.28 -9.78
C GLY A 156 6.20 10.69 -9.61
N HIS A 157 6.03 9.36 -9.68
CA HIS A 157 4.74 8.68 -9.54
C HIS A 157 4.56 7.94 -8.21
N ILE A 158 5.60 7.84 -7.38
CA ILE A 158 5.55 7.15 -6.08
C ILE A 158 5.28 8.15 -4.96
N ASN A 159 4.21 7.95 -4.20
CA ASN A 159 3.90 8.76 -3.04
C ASN A 159 4.75 8.30 -1.84
N THR A 160 5.80 9.05 -1.55
CA THR A 160 6.68 8.84 -0.40
C THR A 160 6.27 9.62 0.85
N ALA A 161 5.22 10.47 0.75
CA ALA A 161 4.74 11.30 1.86
C ALA A 161 3.77 10.55 2.78
N VAL A 162 3.27 9.40 2.36
CA VAL A 162 2.40 8.52 3.17
C VAL A 162 3.13 7.22 3.50
N GLY A 163 2.63 6.48 4.47
CA GLY A 163 3.17 5.17 4.79
C GLY A 163 2.93 4.14 3.67
N VAL A 164 3.40 2.93 3.90
CA VAL A 164 3.33 1.82 2.95
C VAL A 164 2.26 0.82 3.41
N GLY A 165 1.53 0.25 2.46
CA GLY A 165 0.71 -0.93 2.67
C GLY A 165 1.52 -2.22 2.48
N ALA A 166 1.22 -3.24 3.28
CA ALA A 166 1.74 -4.58 3.08
C ALA A 166 0.59 -5.58 3.10
N SER A 167 0.63 -6.56 2.20
CA SER A 167 -0.40 -7.61 2.13
C SER A 167 0.21 -8.92 1.67
N GLY A 168 -0.45 -10.02 1.97
CA GLY A 168 0.02 -11.31 1.50
C GLY A 168 -0.85 -12.46 1.96
N HIS A 169 -0.70 -13.61 1.30
CA HIS A 169 -1.49 -14.80 1.55
C HIS A 169 -0.63 -15.94 2.06
N SER A 170 -1.10 -16.72 3.04
CA SER A 170 -0.39 -17.89 3.56
C SER A 170 0.98 -17.49 4.14
N MET A 171 2.08 -18.08 3.67
CA MET A 171 3.44 -17.63 4.04
C MET A 171 3.64 -16.13 3.76
N GLY A 172 3.02 -15.55 2.73
CA GLY A 172 2.99 -14.11 2.50
C GLY A 172 2.22 -13.35 3.58
N GLY A 173 1.11 -13.89 4.04
CA GLY A 173 0.36 -13.34 5.17
C GLY A 173 1.14 -13.40 6.49
N MET A 174 1.86 -14.50 6.72
CA MET A 174 2.80 -14.64 7.85
C MET A 174 3.92 -13.60 7.76
N THR A 175 4.50 -13.41 6.58
CA THR A 175 5.52 -12.39 6.32
C THR A 175 4.98 -10.99 6.61
N THR A 176 3.76 -10.68 6.13
CA THR A 176 3.07 -9.41 6.40
C THR A 176 2.86 -9.19 7.91
N HIS A 177 2.39 -10.21 8.64
CA HIS A 177 2.24 -10.13 10.10
C HIS A 177 3.59 -9.99 10.81
N GLY A 178 4.63 -10.67 10.32
CA GLY A 178 5.99 -10.53 10.82
C GLY A 178 6.56 -9.11 10.74
N LEU A 179 6.18 -8.36 9.69
CA LEU A 179 6.53 -6.93 9.54
C LEU A 179 5.83 -6.00 10.55
N LEU A 180 4.79 -6.49 11.22
CA LEU A 180 4.10 -5.75 12.30
C LEU A 180 4.61 -6.13 13.69
N THR A 181 5.32 -7.26 13.80
CA THR A 181 5.60 -7.93 15.06
C THR A 181 7.10 -8.19 15.25
N SER A 182 7.57 -9.39 14.99
CA SER A 182 8.94 -9.82 15.29
C SER A 182 10.03 -9.19 14.44
N TRP A 183 9.71 -8.73 13.23
CA TRP A 183 10.65 -8.07 12.30
C TRP A 183 10.06 -6.77 11.76
N PRO A 184 9.83 -5.80 12.66
CA PRO A 184 8.98 -4.65 12.34
C PRO A 184 9.60 -3.75 11.29
N ASP A 185 8.72 -3.26 10.39
CA ASP A 185 9.03 -2.18 9.49
C ASP A 185 8.11 -0.99 9.81
N ALA A 186 8.66 0.06 10.40
CA ALA A 186 7.89 1.23 10.86
C ALA A 186 7.22 2.03 9.71
N ARG A 187 7.59 1.76 8.46
CA ARG A 187 6.95 2.39 7.28
C ARG A 187 5.56 1.81 7.02
N ILE A 188 5.25 0.61 7.55
CA ILE A 188 3.95 -0.04 7.35
C ILE A 188 2.88 0.70 8.17
N THR A 189 1.92 1.29 7.48
CA THR A 189 0.77 1.99 8.08
C THR A 189 -0.57 1.33 7.74
N ALA A 190 -0.55 0.34 6.84
CA ALA A 190 -1.68 -0.51 6.49
C ALA A 190 -1.21 -1.94 6.25
N ALA A 191 -1.95 -2.94 6.74
CA ALA A 191 -1.59 -4.33 6.49
C ALA A 191 -2.81 -5.21 6.27
N ILE A 192 -2.66 -6.24 5.41
CA ILE A 192 -3.68 -7.26 5.16
C ILE A 192 -3.03 -8.65 5.17
N PRO A 193 -2.79 -9.25 6.35
CA PRO A 193 -2.37 -10.64 6.46
C PRO A 193 -3.55 -11.58 6.19
N MET A 194 -3.47 -12.35 5.10
CA MET A 194 -4.51 -13.28 4.65
C MET A 194 -4.10 -14.72 4.97
N SER A 195 -5.00 -15.53 5.54
CA SER A 195 -4.75 -16.94 5.91
C SER A 195 -3.39 -17.12 6.58
N CYS A 196 -3.08 -16.30 7.57
CA CYS A 196 -1.81 -16.31 8.29
C CYS A 196 -1.91 -17.05 9.63
N VAL A 197 -0.77 -17.28 10.25
CA VAL A 197 -0.66 -17.59 11.67
C VAL A 197 -0.02 -16.41 12.40
N ASP A 198 -0.15 -16.39 13.71
CA ASP A 198 0.51 -15.44 14.59
C ASP A 198 2.05 -15.56 14.46
N MET A 199 2.72 -14.42 14.27
CA MET A 199 4.16 -14.33 14.10
C MET A 199 4.84 -13.58 15.26
N GLY A 200 4.13 -13.38 16.36
CA GLY A 200 4.64 -12.76 17.59
C GLY A 200 3.90 -11.48 17.98
N ASN A 201 4.33 -10.89 19.07
CA ASN A 201 3.68 -9.73 19.67
C ASN A 201 3.85 -8.45 18.82
N PRO A 202 2.83 -7.57 18.81
CA PRO A 202 2.89 -6.30 18.10
C PRO A 202 4.08 -5.43 18.54
N SER A 203 4.79 -4.89 17.56
CA SER A 203 5.86 -3.94 17.81
C SER A 203 5.30 -2.54 18.09
N PRO A 204 5.74 -1.85 19.15
CA PRO A 204 5.33 -0.46 19.40
C PRO A 204 5.84 0.53 18.34
N ALA A 205 6.81 0.13 17.50
CA ALA A 205 7.30 0.95 16.40
C ALA A 205 6.32 1.00 15.21
N VAL A 206 5.35 0.09 15.13
CA VAL A 206 4.41 -0.01 14.00
C VAL A 206 3.04 0.53 14.42
N ARG A 207 2.46 1.37 13.59
CA ARG A 207 1.13 2.00 13.79
C ARG A 207 0.22 1.71 12.60
N ALA A 208 0.15 0.45 12.21
CA ALA A 208 -0.64 0.02 11.06
C ALA A 208 -2.10 -0.21 11.41
N LYS A 209 -3.00 0.16 10.47
CA LYS A 209 -4.36 -0.38 10.42
C LYS A 209 -4.29 -1.79 9.83
N VAL A 210 -4.91 -2.78 10.46
CA VAL A 210 -4.75 -4.19 10.08
C VAL A 210 -6.08 -4.87 9.78
N LEU A 211 -6.23 -5.40 8.56
CA LEU A 211 -7.36 -6.24 8.14
C LEU A 211 -6.90 -7.69 8.01
N PHE A 212 -7.46 -8.59 8.79
CA PHE A 212 -7.30 -10.04 8.56
C PHE A 212 -8.41 -10.54 7.63
N THR A 213 -8.06 -11.46 6.72
CA THR A 213 -9.03 -12.24 5.94
C THR A 213 -8.71 -13.73 6.08
N HIS A 214 -9.73 -14.56 6.35
CA HIS A 214 -9.50 -15.96 6.66
C HIS A 214 -10.72 -16.84 6.37
N GLY A 215 -10.49 -18.08 5.94
CA GLY A 215 -11.53 -19.10 5.89
C GLY A 215 -11.64 -19.81 7.25
N ASP A 216 -12.85 -20.07 7.74
CA ASP A 216 -13.04 -20.71 9.07
C ASP A 216 -12.75 -22.22 9.08
N ARG A 217 -12.57 -22.82 7.89
CA ARG A 217 -12.15 -24.23 7.70
C ARG A 217 -10.75 -24.35 7.11
N ASP A 218 -9.90 -23.34 7.35
CA ASP A 218 -8.50 -23.38 6.93
C ASP A 218 -7.74 -24.47 7.71
N GLY A 219 -7.42 -25.57 7.02
CA GLY A 219 -6.64 -26.68 7.59
C GLY A 219 -5.13 -26.50 7.50
N THR A 220 -4.65 -25.48 6.80
CA THR A 220 -3.21 -25.18 6.64
C THR A 220 -2.73 -24.17 7.68
N CYS A 221 -3.46 -23.04 7.80
CA CYS A 221 -3.21 -22.02 8.82
C CYS A 221 -4.46 -21.93 9.71
N PRO A 222 -4.46 -22.53 10.92
CA PRO A 222 -5.64 -22.53 11.78
C PRO A 222 -6.11 -21.10 12.10
N ILE A 223 -7.38 -20.81 11.85
CA ILE A 223 -7.97 -19.49 12.11
C ILE A 223 -7.80 -19.03 13.56
N SER A 224 -7.70 -19.97 14.51
CA SER A 224 -7.46 -19.67 15.93
C SER A 224 -6.17 -18.88 16.15
N SER A 225 -5.13 -19.17 15.38
CA SER A 225 -3.85 -18.45 15.43
C SER A 225 -3.98 -17.03 14.87
N ALA A 226 -4.64 -16.85 13.72
CA ALA A 226 -4.92 -15.51 13.19
C ALA A 226 -5.84 -14.70 14.12
N ARG A 227 -6.77 -15.35 14.83
CA ARG A 227 -7.61 -14.75 15.85
C ARG A 227 -6.81 -14.28 17.07
N GLN A 228 -5.77 -15.01 17.46
CA GLN A 228 -4.84 -14.57 18.49
C GLN A 228 -4.11 -13.30 18.05
N ALA A 229 -3.47 -13.33 16.87
CA ALA A 229 -2.82 -12.16 16.27
C ALA A 229 -3.75 -10.93 16.21
N TYR A 230 -5.00 -11.13 15.81
CA TYR A 230 -6.00 -10.06 15.78
C TYR A 230 -6.28 -9.46 17.17
N ARG A 231 -6.40 -10.29 18.20
CA ARG A 231 -6.67 -9.80 19.56
C ARG A 231 -5.51 -8.97 20.12
N GLU A 232 -4.28 -9.34 19.79
CA GLU A 232 -3.06 -8.71 20.30
C GLU A 232 -2.78 -7.36 19.67
N LEU A 233 -3.21 -7.13 18.41
CA LEU A 233 -3.02 -5.86 17.72
C LEU A 233 -3.89 -4.75 18.32
N PRO A 234 -3.38 -3.50 18.37
CA PRO A 234 -4.20 -2.33 18.72
C PRO A 234 -5.23 -2.03 17.63
N ALA A 235 -6.20 -1.16 17.91
CA ALA A 235 -7.04 -0.58 16.87
C ALA A 235 -6.18 0.41 16.02
N ALA A 236 -6.52 0.72 14.73
CA ALA A 236 -7.69 0.23 14.02
C ALA A 236 -7.45 -1.13 13.38
N LYS A 237 -8.39 -2.04 13.57
CA LYS A 237 -8.30 -3.40 13.05
C LYS A 237 -9.65 -3.97 12.65
N ALA A 238 -9.63 -4.96 11.74
CA ALA A 238 -10.81 -5.70 11.35
C ALA A 238 -10.48 -7.16 11.02
N PHE A 239 -11.50 -8.01 11.05
CA PHE A 239 -11.40 -9.42 10.67
C PHE A 239 -12.59 -9.82 9.79
N LEU A 240 -12.29 -10.22 8.56
CA LEU A 240 -13.25 -10.79 7.61
C LEU A 240 -13.08 -12.32 7.59
N THR A 241 -14.10 -13.03 8.04
CA THR A 241 -14.12 -14.49 8.03
C THR A 241 -15.06 -15.01 6.95
N PHE A 242 -14.60 -15.96 6.15
CA PHE A 242 -15.40 -16.69 5.17
C PHE A 242 -15.85 -18.03 5.75
N ARG A 243 -17.16 -18.21 5.95
CA ARG A 243 -17.74 -19.43 6.51
C ARG A 243 -17.65 -20.59 5.53
N GLY A 244 -17.19 -21.73 5.99
CA GLY A 244 -17.04 -22.93 5.19
C GLY A 244 -15.84 -22.88 4.23
N ALA A 245 -15.10 -21.78 4.17
CA ALA A 245 -13.96 -21.64 3.28
C ALA A 245 -12.68 -22.23 3.88
N GLY A 246 -11.87 -22.89 3.06
CA GLY A 246 -10.52 -23.34 3.38
C GLY A 246 -9.47 -22.26 3.13
N HIS A 247 -8.22 -22.70 2.98
CA HIS A 247 -7.02 -21.85 2.93
C HIS A 247 -7.02 -20.75 1.85
N SER A 248 -7.61 -21.01 0.68
CA SER A 248 -7.55 -20.10 -0.47
C SER A 248 -8.89 -19.88 -1.18
N ASN A 249 -9.97 -20.50 -0.72
CA ASN A 249 -11.26 -20.50 -1.45
C ASN A 249 -11.89 -19.11 -1.60
N TYR A 250 -11.54 -18.19 -0.72
CA TYR A 250 -12.05 -16.81 -0.70
C TYR A 250 -11.16 -15.80 -1.46
N PHE A 251 -9.97 -16.23 -1.91
CA PHE A 251 -8.93 -15.33 -2.42
C PHE A 251 -9.38 -14.44 -3.59
N GLY A 252 -10.17 -15.00 -4.52
CA GLY A 252 -10.76 -14.24 -5.65
C GLY A 252 -12.20 -13.79 -5.44
N ASP A 253 -12.77 -13.95 -4.25
CA ASP A 253 -14.12 -13.51 -3.94
C ASP A 253 -14.20 -11.98 -3.96
N SER A 254 -15.28 -11.42 -4.53
CA SER A 254 -15.47 -9.97 -4.66
C SER A 254 -15.45 -9.25 -3.30
N ARG A 255 -15.89 -9.90 -2.22
CA ARG A 255 -15.84 -9.33 -0.87
C ARG A 255 -14.40 -9.20 -0.38
N THR A 256 -13.55 -10.19 -0.65
CA THR A 256 -12.11 -10.06 -0.38
C THR A 256 -11.52 -8.89 -1.14
N VAL A 257 -11.77 -8.84 -2.47
CA VAL A 257 -11.21 -7.81 -3.35
C VAL A 257 -11.65 -6.43 -2.93
N ASN A 258 -12.97 -6.20 -2.79
CA ASN A 258 -13.52 -4.88 -2.46
C ASN A 258 -13.05 -4.42 -1.07
N THR A 259 -13.12 -5.30 -0.06
CA THR A 259 -12.68 -4.98 1.30
C THR A 259 -11.19 -4.66 1.36
N CYS A 260 -10.34 -5.41 0.62
CA CYS A 260 -8.90 -5.13 0.55
C CYS A 260 -8.61 -3.78 -0.10
N VAL A 261 -9.26 -3.47 -1.23
CA VAL A 261 -9.10 -2.19 -1.93
C VAL A 261 -9.56 -1.03 -1.03
N ASP A 262 -10.74 -1.13 -0.43
CA ASP A 262 -11.29 -0.07 0.43
C ASP A 262 -10.48 0.09 1.72
N TRP A 263 -9.94 -1.00 2.28
CA TRP A 263 -9.02 -0.93 3.42
C TRP A 263 -7.76 -0.12 3.10
N MET A 264 -7.12 -0.40 1.97
CA MET A 264 -5.94 0.33 1.53
C MET A 264 -6.25 1.78 1.14
N ARG A 265 -7.39 2.05 0.49
CA ARG A 265 -7.84 3.42 0.18
C ARG A 265 -8.04 4.24 1.44
N TRP A 266 -8.78 3.70 2.43
CA TRP A 266 -8.93 4.38 3.71
C TRP A 266 -7.59 4.61 4.40
N SER A 267 -6.72 3.60 4.41
CA SER A 267 -5.49 3.64 5.19
C SER A 267 -4.43 4.56 4.60
N LEU A 268 -4.27 4.58 3.27
CA LEU A 268 -3.15 5.25 2.59
C LEU A 268 -3.56 6.55 1.89
N TYR A 269 -4.82 6.70 1.49
CA TYR A 269 -5.34 7.94 0.92
C TYR A 269 -6.19 8.76 1.92
N GLY A 270 -6.57 8.18 3.06
CA GLY A 270 -7.51 8.80 3.98
C GLY A 270 -8.96 8.79 3.46
N ASP A 271 -9.30 7.93 2.51
CA ASP A 271 -10.63 7.84 1.91
C ASP A 271 -11.66 7.34 2.93
N THR A 272 -12.35 8.27 3.58
CA THR A 272 -13.37 7.93 4.58
C THR A 272 -14.62 7.28 3.97
N ALA A 273 -14.94 7.58 2.71
CA ALA A 273 -16.04 6.90 2.01
C ALA A 273 -15.71 5.41 1.77
N ALA A 274 -14.45 5.07 1.49
CA ALA A 274 -14.01 3.67 1.45
C ALA A 274 -14.15 3.00 2.82
N ARG A 275 -13.74 3.66 3.91
CA ARG A 275 -13.96 3.14 5.28
C ARG A 275 -15.43 2.83 5.55
N ASP A 276 -16.32 3.73 5.16
CA ASP A 276 -17.75 3.62 5.46
C ASP A 276 -18.41 2.48 4.66
N ARG A 277 -17.83 2.07 3.52
CA ARG A 277 -18.27 0.90 2.73
C ARG A 277 -17.78 -0.45 3.29
N LEU A 278 -16.69 -0.50 4.06
CA LEU A 278 -16.05 -1.75 4.50
C LEU A 278 -17.02 -2.80 5.04
N ARG A 279 -17.97 -2.38 5.88
CA ARG A 279 -18.95 -3.31 6.46
C ARG A 279 -19.88 -3.89 5.39
N ALA A 280 -20.34 -3.05 4.46
CA ALA A 280 -21.23 -3.49 3.38
C ALA A 280 -20.50 -4.44 2.42
N ASP A 281 -19.27 -4.13 2.05
CA ASP A 281 -18.44 -4.95 1.18
C ASP A 281 -18.12 -6.32 1.80
N ALA A 282 -17.86 -6.36 3.10
CA ALA A 282 -17.48 -7.56 3.84
C ALA A 282 -18.67 -8.46 4.19
N THR A 283 -19.90 -7.94 4.30
CA THR A 283 -21.03 -8.68 4.89
C THR A 283 -21.83 -9.47 3.85
N SER A 284 -22.09 -10.73 4.14
CA SER A 284 -22.99 -11.62 3.39
C SER A 284 -23.50 -12.76 4.28
N SER A 285 -24.33 -13.65 3.72
CA SER A 285 -24.75 -14.88 4.40
C SER A 285 -23.58 -15.86 4.66
N THR A 286 -22.48 -15.75 3.90
CA THR A 286 -21.31 -16.62 3.98
C THR A 286 -20.10 -15.98 4.63
N THR A 287 -20.23 -14.78 5.19
CA THR A 287 -19.13 -14.07 5.84
C THR A 287 -19.50 -13.57 7.23
N THR A 288 -18.49 -13.25 8.04
CA THR A 288 -18.63 -12.44 9.26
C THR A 288 -17.60 -11.32 9.24
N TRP A 289 -18.01 -10.17 9.76
CA TRP A 289 -17.17 -8.98 9.89
C TRP A 289 -17.08 -8.54 11.34
N GLU A 290 -15.86 -8.42 11.84
CA GLU A 290 -15.54 -7.84 13.14
C GLU A 290 -14.63 -6.64 12.93
N SER A 291 -14.83 -5.55 13.65
CA SER A 291 -13.98 -4.38 13.51
C SER A 291 -13.93 -3.49 14.74
N ALA A 292 -12.77 -2.88 14.95
CA ALA A 292 -12.51 -1.75 15.83
C ALA A 292 -11.74 -0.73 14.99
N LEU A 293 -12.47 0.22 14.38
CA LEU A 293 -11.93 1.14 13.37
C LEU A 293 -11.49 2.51 13.94
N SER A 294 -11.67 2.71 15.23
CA SER A 294 -11.30 3.93 15.96
C SER A 294 -10.12 3.66 16.91
#